data_eca12e01fda1233a0869bb75cbaee669
#
_entry.id   eca12e01fda1233a0869bb75cbaee669
#
_cell.length_a   1.000
_cell.length_b   1.000
_cell.length_c   1.000
_cell.angle_alpha   90.00
_cell.angle_beta   90.00
_cell.angle_gamma   90.00
#
_symmetry.space_group_name_H-M   'P 1'
#
loop_
_entity.id
_entity.type
_entity.pdbx_description
1 polymer ?
#
loop_
_entity_poly.entity_id
_entity_poly.type
_entity_poly.pdbx_seq_one_letter_code
_entity_poly.pdbx_strand_id
1 'polypeptide(L)'
;MYPEFRPRRLRTTPAMRRLVAETSLEPRHLVLPMFVADGIDAPREISSMPGVFQHTQDSLRAAATAAVESGVGGLMLFGVPRPEDKDACGSGATDPEGVLNRGLRALRDELGDATVLMADTCLDEFTDHGHCGVLTGAGRVDNDATLARYAEMAVAQAESGAHLLGPSGMMDGQVATIREALDSAGFQDVGQLAYAAKYASAFYGPFREAVGSSLEGDRRTYQQDPANRREALREVDLDLAEGADLVMVKPAMSYLDILREVADRSDVPVAAYQISGEYSMITAAAQNGWIDRDAAVLESLMSIRRAGADIVLTYWAAEAAGRLS
;
A
#
# COMPACT_ATOMS: atom_id res chain seq x y z
N MET A 1 -35.18 -40.95 -4.93
CA MET A 1 -33.78 -41.23 -4.57
C MET A 1 -33.26 -40.00 -3.82
N TYR A 2 -32.77 -40.16 -2.60
CA TYR A 2 -32.17 -39.06 -1.84
C TYR A 2 -30.72 -38.85 -2.30
N PRO A 3 -30.18 -37.59 -2.30
CA PRO A 3 -28.78 -37.37 -2.61
C PRO A 3 -27.90 -38.08 -1.60
N GLU A 4 -26.90 -38.81 -2.10
CA GLU A 4 -25.92 -39.55 -1.28
C GLU A 4 -24.96 -38.57 -0.56
N PHE A 5 -24.53 -37.50 -1.27
CA PHE A 5 -23.65 -36.46 -0.75
C PHE A 5 -24.45 -35.20 -0.42
N ARG A 6 -24.19 -34.60 0.75
CA ARG A 6 -24.88 -33.40 1.24
C ARG A 6 -23.92 -32.38 1.81
N PRO A 7 -23.19 -31.61 0.98
CA PRO A 7 -22.26 -30.56 1.45
C PRO A 7 -22.94 -29.49 2.30
N ARG A 8 -24.29 -29.30 2.18
CA ARG A 8 -25.05 -28.35 2.99
C ARG A 8 -24.93 -28.59 4.51
N ARG A 9 -24.57 -29.81 4.94
CA ARG A 9 -24.44 -30.17 6.36
C ARG A 9 -23.45 -29.26 7.08
N LEU A 10 -22.37 -28.84 6.40
CA LEU A 10 -21.31 -27.99 6.98
C LEU A 10 -21.65 -26.49 7.03
N ARG A 11 -22.84 -26.07 6.56
CA ARG A 11 -23.24 -24.65 6.53
C ARG A 11 -24.60 -24.36 7.15
N THR A 12 -25.18 -25.34 7.86
CA THR A 12 -26.55 -25.27 8.41
C THR A 12 -26.70 -24.28 9.54
N THR A 13 -25.65 -24.02 10.33
CA THR A 13 -25.66 -23.09 11.45
C THR A 13 -24.45 -22.16 11.42
N PRO A 14 -24.54 -20.95 12.05
CA PRO A 14 -23.35 -20.08 12.18
C PRO A 14 -22.18 -20.77 12.88
N ALA A 15 -22.47 -21.55 13.94
CA ALA A 15 -21.42 -22.29 14.67
C ALA A 15 -20.70 -23.31 13.76
N MET A 16 -21.45 -24.07 12.95
CA MET A 16 -20.87 -25.01 12.01
C MET A 16 -20.02 -24.28 10.97
N ARG A 17 -20.50 -23.16 10.41
CA ARG A 17 -19.73 -22.38 9.44
C ARG A 17 -18.43 -21.83 10.03
N ARG A 18 -18.44 -21.35 11.29
CA ARG A 18 -17.21 -20.90 11.97
C ARG A 18 -16.22 -22.04 12.20
N LEU A 19 -16.73 -23.22 12.61
CA LEU A 19 -15.89 -24.38 12.89
C LEU A 19 -15.10 -24.88 11.67
N VAL A 20 -15.70 -24.80 10.50
CA VAL A 20 -15.12 -25.33 9.24
C VAL A 20 -14.53 -24.23 8.35
N ALA A 21 -14.44 -22.99 8.84
CA ALA A 21 -13.84 -21.90 8.08
C ALA A 21 -12.33 -22.13 7.88
N GLU A 22 -11.90 -22.11 6.63
CA GLU A 22 -10.50 -22.37 6.22
C GLU A 22 -9.62 -21.13 6.29
N THR A 23 -10.24 -19.93 6.22
CA THR A 23 -9.55 -18.64 6.18
C THR A 23 -9.99 -17.80 7.36
N SER A 24 -9.03 -17.16 8.04
CA SER A 24 -9.28 -16.16 9.07
C SER A 24 -8.89 -14.75 8.59
N LEU A 25 -9.60 -13.77 9.12
CA LEU A 25 -9.25 -12.36 9.02
C LEU A 25 -9.15 -11.83 10.44
N GLU A 26 -8.01 -11.26 10.78
CA GLU A 26 -7.69 -10.72 12.11
C GLU A 26 -7.18 -9.29 11.97
N PRO A 27 -7.34 -8.41 12.98
CA PRO A 27 -6.86 -7.04 12.94
C PRO A 27 -5.38 -6.91 12.53
N ARG A 28 -4.52 -7.78 13.05
CA ARG A 28 -3.08 -7.79 12.75
C ARG A 28 -2.72 -8.02 11.28
N HIS A 29 -3.64 -8.55 10.46
CA HIS A 29 -3.43 -8.73 9.02
C HIS A 29 -3.66 -7.44 8.21
N LEU A 30 -4.20 -6.40 8.86
CA LEU A 30 -4.62 -5.17 8.19
C LEU A 30 -3.59 -4.07 8.39
N VAL A 31 -3.26 -3.37 7.31
CA VAL A 31 -2.39 -2.19 7.30
C VAL A 31 -3.20 -1.00 6.81
N LEU A 32 -3.16 0.11 7.55
CA LEU A 32 -3.86 1.34 7.20
C LEU A 32 -2.97 2.28 6.38
N PRO A 33 -3.30 2.58 5.11
CA PRO A 33 -2.68 3.67 4.38
C PRO A 33 -3.14 5.02 4.93
N MET A 34 -2.20 5.93 5.20
CA MET A 34 -2.46 7.27 5.74
C MET A 34 -1.73 8.33 4.93
N PHE A 35 -2.34 9.50 4.78
CA PHE A 35 -1.78 10.62 4.05
C PHE A 35 -1.45 11.76 5.02
N VAL A 36 -0.21 12.26 5.00
CA VAL A 36 0.20 13.47 5.73
C VAL A 36 0.49 14.58 4.72
N ALA A 37 -0.12 15.74 4.91
CA ALA A 37 -0.05 16.83 3.96
C ALA A 37 0.51 18.11 4.58
N ASP A 38 1.28 18.85 3.79
CA ASP A 38 1.64 20.23 4.06
C ASP A 38 0.63 21.21 3.44
N GLY A 39 0.60 22.44 3.97
CA GLY A 39 -0.26 23.50 3.45
C GLY A 39 -1.74 23.35 3.82
N ILE A 40 -2.06 22.55 4.83
CA ILE A 40 -3.42 22.42 5.40
C ILE A 40 -3.42 22.71 6.90
N ASP A 41 -4.43 23.43 7.38
CA ASP A 41 -4.57 23.80 8.81
C ASP A 41 -5.45 22.81 9.61
N ALA A 42 -6.18 21.94 8.90
CA ALA A 42 -7.05 20.92 9.47
C ALA A 42 -7.09 19.68 8.56
N PRO A 43 -7.48 18.51 9.06
CA PRO A 43 -7.67 17.32 8.22
C PRO A 43 -8.63 17.61 7.07
N ARG A 44 -8.24 17.24 5.86
CA ARG A 44 -9.01 17.46 4.64
C ARG A 44 -9.50 16.12 4.09
N GLU A 45 -10.81 15.94 4.01
CA GLU A 45 -11.39 14.73 3.44
C GLU A 45 -11.11 14.64 1.94
N ILE A 46 -10.79 13.44 1.47
CA ILE A 46 -10.58 13.15 0.05
C ILE A 46 -11.94 12.86 -0.57
N SER A 47 -12.40 13.73 -1.48
CA SER A 47 -13.78 13.72 -1.98
C SER A 47 -14.19 12.43 -2.67
N SER A 48 -13.26 11.79 -3.37
CA SER A 48 -13.45 10.50 -4.03
C SER A 48 -13.30 9.28 -3.11
N MET A 49 -12.91 9.51 -1.84
CA MET A 49 -12.72 8.46 -0.83
C MET A 49 -13.37 8.88 0.51
N PRO A 50 -14.70 8.93 0.61
CA PRO A 50 -15.39 9.38 1.83
C PRO A 50 -14.92 8.64 3.08
N GLY A 51 -14.55 9.40 4.13
CA GLY A 51 -14.00 8.88 5.37
C GLY A 51 -12.47 8.73 5.38
N VAL A 52 -11.79 9.00 4.28
CA VAL A 52 -10.31 9.04 4.21
C VAL A 52 -9.84 10.49 4.13
N PHE A 53 -8.80 10.82 4.91
CA PHE A 53 -8.33 12.19 5.08
C PHE A 53 -6.86 12.35 4.72
N GLN A 54 -6.50 13.53 4.23
CA GLN A 54 -5.17 14.08 4.35
C GLN A 54 -5.05 14.70 5.74
N HIS A 55 -4.04 14.32 6.49
CA HIS A 55 -3.82 14.76 7.87
C HIS A 55 -2.77 15.86 7.96
N THR A 56 -2.94 16.79 8.89
CA THR A 56 -1.83 17.61 9.41
C THR A 56 -0.92 16.71 10.25
N GLN A 57 0.29 17.17 10.62
CA GLN A 57 1.19 16.43 11.51
C GLN A 57 0.51 16.08 12.86
N ASP A 58 -0.27 17.01 13.41
CA ASP A 58 -0.97 16.79 14.71
C ASP A 58 -2.14 15.81 14.58
N SER A 59 -3.00 15.97 13.57
CA SER A 59 -4.13 15.06 13.37
C SER A 59 -3.68 13.67 12.93
N LEU A 60 -2.51 13.54 12.28
CA LEU A 60 -1.91 12.26 11.91
C LEU A 60 -1.64 11.43 13.17
N ARG A 61 -1.01 12.01 14.20
CA ARG A 61 -0.72 11.30 15.46
C ARG A 61 -1.98 10.73 16.09
N ALA A 62 -3.01 11.57 16.24
CA ALA A 62 -4.28 11.15 16.85
C ALA A 62 -4.95 10.02 16.04
N ALA A 63 -4.99 10.13 14.70
CA ALA A 63 -5.57 9.12 13.83
C ALA A 63 -4.78 7.81 13.84
N ALA A 64 -3.44 7.89 13.85
CA ALA A 64 -2.56 6.74 13.92
C ALA A 64 -2.70 6.00 15.25
N THR A 65 -2.72 6.71 16.38
CA THR A 65 -2.95 6.12 17.71
C THR A 65 -4.27 5.38 17.77
N ALA A 66 -5.38 6.00 17.30
CA ALA A 66 -6.68 5.35 17.25
C ALA A 66 -6.69 4.09 16.34
N ALA A 67 -5.97 4.13 15.23
CA ALA A 67 -5.83 2.96 14.35
C ALA A 67 -5.07 1.82 15.05
N VAL A 68 -3.97 2.12 15.73
CA VAL A 68 -3.19 1.13 16.49
C VAL A 68 -4.02 0.53 17.64
N GLU A 69 -4.78 1.34 18.36
CA GLU A 69 -5.71 0.89 19.41
C GLU A 69 -6.79 -0.07 18.88
N SER A 70 -7.17 0.03 17.59
CA SER A 70 -8.09 -0.92 16.97
C SER A 70 -7.45 -2.28 16.64
N GLY A 71 -6.11 -2.39 16.79
CA GLY A 71 -5.35 -3.63 16.59
C GLY A 71 -4.81 -3.84 15.19
N VAL A 72 -4.75 -2.82 14.32
CA VAL A 72 -4.11 -2.94 12.98
C VAL A 72 -2.65 -3.33 13.11
N GLY A 73 -2.16 -4.17 12.19
CA GLY A 73 -0.79 -4.68 12.20
C GLY A 73 0.26 -3.64 11.77
N GLY A 74 -0.15 -2.62 11.00
CA GLY A 74 0.79 -1.60 10.51
C GLY A 74 0.10 -0.37 9.94
N LEU A 75 0.91 0.66 9.72
CA LEU A 75 0.53 1.90 9.05
C LEU A 75 1.46 2.12 7.86
N MET A 76 0.89 2.46 6.68
CA MET A 76 1.65 2.85 5.48
C MET A 76 1.45 4.34 5.24
N LEU A 77 2.53 5.12 5.38
CA LEU A 77 2.48 6.58 5.28
C LEU A 77 2.85 7.08 3.88
N PHE A 78 2.03 7.99 3.36
CA PHE A 78 2.22 8.74 2.12
C PHE A 78 2.38 10.22 2.44
N GLY A 79 3.38 10.88 1.83
CA GLY A 79 3.59 12.32 1.98
C GLY A 79 2.90 13.11 0.88
N VAL A 80 2.28 14.22 1.23
CA VAL A 80 1.64 15.14 0.26
C VAL A 80 2.26 16.53 0.43
N PRO A 81 3.37 16.83 -0.27
CA PRO A 81 3.98 18.15 -0.23
C PRO A 81 3.07 19.17 -0.94
N ARG A 82 3.31 20.46 -0.67
CA ARG A 82 2.65 21.54 -1.41
C ARG A 82 3.08 21.50 -2.88
N PRO A 83 2.24 21.95 -3.82
CA PRO A 83 2.60 21.98 -5.24
C PRO A 83 3.90 22.74 -5.54
N GLU A 84 4.16 23.86 -4.82
CA GLU A 84 5.37 24.67 -4.96
C GLU A 84 6.65 24.01 -4.41
N ASP A 85 6.52 22.96 -3.62
CA ASP A 85 7.66 22.20 -3.05
C ASP A 85 8.03 20.98 -3.91
N LYS A 86 7.30 20.75 -5.01
CA LYS A 86 7.59 19.69 -5.98
C LYS A 86 8.58 20.17 -7.03
N ASP A 87 9.48 19.29 -7.46
CA ASP A 87 10.44 19.58 -8.52
C ASP A 87 10.64 18.38 -9.47
N ALA A 88 11.43 18.55 -10.50
CA ALA A 88 11.64 17.54 -11.53
C ALA A 88 12.36 16.27 -11.04
N CYS A 89 13.01 16.28 -9.89
CA CYS A 89 13.73 15.14 -9.33
C CYS A 89 13.18 14.64 -7.99
N GLY A 90 12.09 15.25 -7.50
CA GLY A 90 11.46 14.86 -6.24
C GLY A 90 12.34 15.10 -5.02
N SER A 91 13.08 16.22 -4.97
CA SER A 91 14.06 16.49 -3.89
C SER A 91 13.43 16.50 -2.49
N GLY A 92 12.16 16.87 -2.36
CA GLY A 92 11.43 16.84 -1.09
C GLY A 92 11.31 15.44 -0.46
N ALA A 93 11.51 14.38 -1.24
CA ALA A 93 11.48 13.01 -0.75
C ALA A 93 12.66 12.68 0.18
N THR A 94 13.80 13.34 -0.04
CA THR A 94 15.05 13.15 0.72
C THR A 94 15.28 14.21 1.79
N ASP A 95 14.45 15.27 1.80
CA ASP A 95 14.55 16.33 2.80
C ASP A 95 14.18 15.81 4.19
N PRO A 96 15.07 15.86 5.21
CA PRO A 96 14.72 15.51 6.57
C PRO A 96 13.50 16.28 7.10
N GLU A 97 13.33 17.54 6.68
CA GLU A 97 12.19 18.38 7.05
C GLU A 97 11.02 18.25 6.05
N GLY A 98 11.10 17.35 5.08
CA GLY A 98 10.01 17.01 4.17
C GLY A 98 8.80 16.41 4.90
N VAL A 99 7.62 16.60 4.33
CA VAL A 99 6.33 16.24 4.96
C VAL A 99 6.26 14.79 5.42
N LEU A 100 6.76 13.84 4.60
CA LEU A 100 6.77 12.42 4.91
C LEU A 100 7.74 12.09 6.05
N ASN A 101 8.97 12.59 5.95
CA ASN A 101 10.03 12.30 6.92
C ASN A 101 9.70 12.87 8.31
N ARG A 102 9.11 14.09 8.38
CA ARG A 102 8.55 14.61 9.65
C ARG A 102 7.43 13.74 10.20
N GLY A 103 6.52 13.28 9.32
CA GLY A 103 5.43 12.39 9.71
C GLY A 103 5.92 11.06 10.27
N LEU A 104 6.92 10.45 9.64
CA LEU A 104 7.56 9.22 10.13
C LEU A 104 8.18 9.42 11.51
N ARG A 105 8.98 10.46 11.72
CA ARG A 105 9.56 10.77 13.04
C ARG A 105 8.48 10.99 14.09
N ALA A 106 7.46 11.78 13.77
CA ALA A 106 6.37 12.07 14.70
C ALA A 106 5.61 10.80 15.11
N LEU A 107 5.35 9.88 14.19
CA LEU A 107 4.71 8.60 14.48
C LEU A 107 5.66 7.64 15.22
N ARG A 108 6.95 7.63 14.89
CA ARG A 108 7.95 6.82 15.59
C ARG A 108 8.07 7.25 17.06
N ASP A 109 8.11 8.56 17.32
CA ASP A 109 8.16 9.12 18.68
C ASP A 109 6.89 8.82 19.47
N GLU A 110 5.69 8.88 18.84
CA GLU A 110 4.39 8.66 19.49
C GLU A 110 4.11 7.19 19.76
N LEU A 111 4.39 6.30 18.79
CA LEU A 111 3.93 4.91 18.80
C LEU A 111 5.04 3.92 19.20
N GLY A 112 6.32 4.30 19.09
CA GLY A 112 7.43 3.39 19.33
C GLY A 112 7.32 2.12 18.49
N ASP A 113 7.37 0.96 19.17
CA ASP A 113 7.23 -0.38 18.57
C ASP A 113 5.82 -0.98 18.69
N ALA A 114 4.79 -0.16 18.98
CA ALA A 114 3.42 -0.66 19.14
C ALA A 114 2.79 -1.12 17.80
N THR A 115 3.35 -0.71 16.66
CA THR A 115 2.90 -1.10 15.31
C THR A 115 4.07 -1.06 14.33
N VAL A 116 3.88 -1.67 13.16
CA VAL A 116 4.86 -1.56 12.07
C VAL A 116 4.61 -0.27 11.29
N LEU A 117 5.56 0.66 11.36
CA LEU A 117 5.52 1.90 10.59
C LEU A 117 6.19 1.68 9.23
N MET A 118 5.42 1.87 8.16
CA MET A 118 5.87 1.71 6.79
C MET A 118 5.85 3.05 6.06
N ALA A 119 6.79 3.26 5.14
CA ALA A 119 6.82 4.41 4.25
C ALA A 119 6.64 3.97 2.80
N ASP A 120 5.76 4.62 2.03
CA ASP A 120 5.79 4.47 0.57
C ASP A 120 7.07 5.09 0.03
N THR A 121 7.81 4.30 -0.76
CA THR A 121 9.08 4.73 -1.34
C THR A 121 8.88 4.94 -2.82
N CYS A 122 8.32 6.11 -3.16
CA CYS A 122 8.03 6.55 -4.52
C CYS A 122 8.24 8.05 -4.67
N LEU A 123 8.64 8.48 -5.87
CA LEU A 123 8.89 9.90 -6.15
C LEU A 123 7.65 10.65 -6.65
N ASP A 124 6.55 9.96 -6.99
CA ASP A 124 5.42 10.57 -7.69
C ASP A 124 4.66 11.63 -6.89
N GLU A 125 4.70 11.57 -5.58
CA GLU A 125 4.17 12.62 -4.71
C GLU A 125 5.04 13.89 -4.72
N PHE A 126 6.34 13.73 -4.96
CA PHE A 126 7.35 14.79 -4.84
C PHE A 126 7.79 15.38 -6.17
N THR A 127 7.49 14.71 -7.29
CA THR A 127 7.81 15.24 -8.63
C THR A 127 6.72 16.18 -9.14
N ASP A 128 7.14 17.26 -9.82
CA ASP A 128 6.24 18.25 -10.42
C ASP A 128 5.43 17.71 -11.61
N HIS A 129 5.93 16.66 -12.25
CA HIS A 129 5.28 15.94 -13.36
C HIS A 129 4.51 14.68 -12.94
N GLY A 130 4.57 14.26 -11.66
CA GLY A 130 3.80 13.14 -11.10
C GLY A 130 4.20 11.73 -11.58
N HIS A 131 5.34 11.55 -12.24
CA HIS A 131 5.89 10.22 -12.52
C HIS A 131 6.71 9.69 -11.33
N CYS A 132 6.82 8.37 -11.24
CA CYS A 132 7.55 7.67 -10.17
C CYS A 132 9.08 7.71 -10.31
N GLY A 133 9.62 8.49 -11.23
CA GLY A 133 11.07 8.62 -11.47
C GLY A 133 11.41 9.90 -12.21
N VAL A 134 12.71 10.20 -12.30
CA VAL A 134 13.21 11.34 -13.05
C VAL A 134 12.99 11.16 -14.53
N LEU A 135 12.80 12.26 -15.28
CA LEU A 135 12.54 12.20 -16.71
C LEU A 135 13.79 12.50 -17.53
N THR A 136 13.96 11.78 -18.63
CA THR A 136 14.88 12.15 -19.70
C THR A 136 14.44 13.46 -20.37
N GLY A 137 15.32 14.10 -21.14
CA GLY A 137 14.95 15.26 -21.96
C GLY A 137 13.85 15.01 -23.00
N ALA A 138 13.50 13.73 -23.24
CA ALA A 138 12.38 13.32 -24.11
C ALA A 138 11.07 13.04 -23.32
N GLY A 139 11.01 13.31 -22.02
CA GLY A 139 9.83 13.11 -21.18
C GLY A 139 9.54 11.66 -20.82
N ARG A 140 10.52 10.76 -20.93
CA ARG A 140 10.40 9.35 -20.51
C ARG A 140 11.09 9.15 -19.17
N VAL A 141 10.55 8.29 -18.31
CA VAL A 141 11.22 7.90 -17.07
C VAL A 141 12.57 7.25 -17.40
N ASP A 142 13.62 7.78 -16.77
CA ASP A 142 14.98 7.26 -16.80
C ASP A 142 15.17 6.30 -15.62
N ASN A 143 15.18 5.01 -15.90
CA ASN A 143 15.28 3.97 -14.88
C ASN A 143 16.53 4.15 -14.01
N ASP A 144 17.69 4.20 -14.65
CA ASP A 144 18.98 4.14 -13.97
C ASP A 144 19.26 5.42 -13.17
N ALA A 145 18.91 6.59 -13.71
CA ALA A 145 19.01 7.85 -12.98
C ALA A 145 18.02 7.90 -11.79
N THR A 146 16.89 7.21 -11.90
CA THR A 146 15.89 7.14 -10.83
C THR A 146 16.37 6.28 -9.66
N LEU A 147 17.12 5.20 -9.89
CA LEU A 147 17.63 4.32 -8.83
C LEU A 147 18.43 5.06 -7.78
N ALA A 148 19.29 6.01 -8.19
CA ALA A 148 20.07 6.82 -7.25
C ALA A 148 19.16 7.65 -6.31
N ARG A 149 18.04 8.16 -6.82
CA ARG A 149 17.06 8.92 -6.02
C ARG A 149 16.33 8.01 -5.02
N TYR A 150 16.03 6.78 -5.42
CA TYR A 150 15.43 5.80 -4.50
C TYR A 150 16.37 5.37 -3.38
N ALA A 151 17.67 5.23 -3.67
CA ALA A 151 18.69 4.97 -2.64
C ALA A 151 18.71 6.07 -1.57
N GLU A 152 18.77 7.34 -2.01
CA GLU A 152 18.76 8.50 -1.11
C GLU A 152 17.45 8.59 -0.30
N MET A 153 16.29 8.39 -0.94
CA MET A 153 14.98 8.41 -0.29
C MET A 153 14.86 7.31 0.77
N ALA A 154 15.31 6.11 0.44
CA ALA A 154 15.26 4.95 1.35
C ALA A 154 16.05 5.22 2.65
N VAL A 155 17.26 5.78 2.53
CA VAL A 155 18.08 6.15 3.70
C VAL A 155 17.37 7.23 4.52
N ALA A 156 16.83 8.29 3.89
CA ALA A 156 16.12 9.36 4.59
C ALA A 156 14.87 8.85 5.35
N GLN A 157 14.13 7.90 4.78
CA GLN A 157 12.98 7.27 5.44
C GLN A 157 13.40 6.36 6.62
N ALA A 158 14.51 5.62 6.47
CA ALA A 158 15.07 4.81 7.54
C ALA A 158 15.57 5.67 8.71
N GLU A 159 16.30 6.76 8.43
CA GLU A 159 16.70 7.77 9.42
C GLU A 159 15.51 8.40 10.13
N SER A 160 14.37 8.51 9.45
CA SER A 160 13.12 9.04 10.00
C SER A 160 12.30 8.00 10.79
N GLY A 161 12.81 6.77 10.93
CA GLY A 161 12.25 5.75 11.83
C GLY A 161 11.27 4.78 11.17
N ALA A 162 11.22 4.66 9.85
CA ALA A 162 10.45 3.60 9.18
C ALA A 162 11.01 2.22 9.52
N HIS A 163 10.13 1.25 9.79
CA HIS A 163 10.49 -0.17 9.99
C HIS A 163 10.55 -0.93 8.66
N LEU A 164 9.64 -0.58 7.72
CA LEU A 164 9.57 -1.17 6.39
C LEU A 164 9.47 -0.07 5.35
N LEU A 165 10.17 -0.25 4.25
CA LEU A 165 10.05 0.59 3.06
C LEU A 165 9.21 -0.11 2.01
N GLY A 166 8.33 0.64 1.34
CA GLY A 166 7.46 0.13 0.29
C GLY A 166 7.90 0.63 -1.09
N PRO A 167 8.95 0.06 -1.73
CA PRO A 167 9.37 0.48 -3.05
C PRO A 167 8.26 0.24 -4.08
N SER A 168 7.63 1.32 -4.52
CA SER A 168 6.43 1.28 -5.37
C SER A 168 6.61 1.89 -6.76
N GLY A 169 7.84 2.26 -7.14
CA GLY A 169 8.15 2.93 -8.40
C GLY A 169 8.19 2.03 -9.61
N MET A 170 8.35 0.73 -9.44
CA MET A 170 8.49 -0.25 -10.53
C MET A 170 9.69 0.01 -11.44
N MET A 171 10.82 0.44 -10.88
CA MET A 171 12.08 0.54 -11.61
C MET A 171 12.83 -0.78 -11.54
N ASP A 172 13.41 -1.21 -12.67
CA ASP A 172 14.26 -2.40 -12.71
C ASP A 172 15.46 -2.21 -11.78
N GLY A 173 15.71 -3.18 -10.86
CA GLY A 173 16.80 -3.11 -9.88
C GLY A 173 16.53 -2.22 -8.66
N GLN A 174 15.30 -1.77 -8.47
CA GLN A 174 14.93 -0.86 -7.39
C GLN A 174 15.15 -1.48 -6.01
N VAL A 175 14.75 -2.74 -5.81
CA VAL A 175 14.85 -3.43 -4.53
C VAL A 175 16.32 -3.65 -4.16
N ALA A 176 17.15 -4.11 -5.09
CA ALA A 176 18.59 -4.30 -4.87
C ALA A 176 19.29 -2.99 -4.49
N THR A 177 18.99 -1.91 -5.24
CA THR A 177 19.60 -0.59 -5.00
C THR A 177 19.23 -0.04 -3.61
N ILE A 178 17.97 -0.18 -3.20
CA ILE A 178 17.52 0.25 -1.87
C ILE A 178 18.18 -0.61 -0.79
N ARG A 179 18.26 -1.93 -0.95
CA ARG A 179 18.91 -2.83 0.02
C ARG A 179 20.39 -2.47 0.23
N GLU A 180 21.12 -2.27 -0.88
CA GLU A 180 22.53 -1.87 -0.82
C GLU A 180 22.72 -0.53 -0.10
N ALA A 181 21.86 0.46 -0.38
CA ALA A 181 21.92 1.77 0.26
C ALA A 181 21.65 1.69 1.77
N LEU A 182 20.61 0.97 2.19
CA LEU A 182 20.26 0.76 3.59
C LEU A 182 21.40 0.06 4.34
N ASP A 183 21.95 -1.03 3.80
CA ASP A 183 23.02 -1.79 4.43
C ASP A 183 24.29 -0.96 4.56
N SER A 184 24.63 -0.20 3.52
CA SER A 184 25.80 0.71 3.52
C SER A 184 25.66 1.85 4.52
N ALA A 185 24.43 2.30 4.78
CA ALA A 185 24.14 3.36 5.75
C ALA A 185 23.95 2.84 7.20
N GLY A 186 24.01 1.52 7.42
CA GLY A 186 23.87 0.91 8.74
C GLY A 186 22.43 0.56 9.15
N PHE A 187 21.50 0.52 8.20
CA PHE A 187 20.08 0.19 8.42
C PHE A 187 19.72 -1.24 8.00
N GLN A 188 20.53 -2.22 8.41
CA GLN A 188 20.33 -3.63 8.08
C GLN A 188 19.00 -4.21 8.60
N ASP A 189 18.45 -3.61 9.66
CA ASP A 189 17.18 -4.06 10.28
C ASP A 189 15.93 -3.44 9.63
N VAL A 190 16.08 -2.50 8.69
CA VAL A 190 14.96 -1.94 7.94
C VAL A 190 14.62 -2.84 6.78
N GLY A 191 13.40 -3.39 6.78
CA GLY A 191 12.95 -4.32 5.74
C GLY A 191 12.32 -3.64 4.52
N GLN A 192 12.07 -4.43 3.47
CA GLN A 192 11.46 -3.99 2.23
C GLN A 192 10.18 -4.78 1.92
N LEU A 193 9.06 -4.07 1.76
CA LEU A 193 7.80 -4.57 1.20
C LEU A 193 7.72 -4.15 -0.27
N ALA A 194 8.24 -4.96 -1.17
CA ALA A 194 8.29 -4.66 -2.59
C ALA A 194 6.90 -4.70 -3.24
N TYR A 195 6.54 -3.67 -4.00
CA TYR A 195 5.33 -3.68 -4.84
C TYR A 195 5.59 -4.48 -6.12
N ALA A 196 5.99 -5.73 -5.95
CA ALA A 196 6.55 -6.59 -7.00
C ALA A 196 5.61 -6.86 -8.17
N ALA A 197 4.29 -6.93 -7.92
CA ALA A 197 3.28 -7.09 -8.95
C ALA A 197 2.32 -5.89 -8.95
N LYS A 198 2.79 -4.72 -9.42
CA LYS A 198 2.00 -3.49 -9.52
C LYS A 198 1.58 -3.22 -10.95
N TYR A 199 0.30 -3.36 -11.22
CA TYR A 199 -0.30 -3.17 -12.53
C TYR A 199 -0.71 -1.72 -12.79
N ALA A 200 -0.58 -1.26 -14.03
CA ALA A 200 -1.28 -0.07 -14.50
C ALA A 200 -2.79 -0.32 -14.39
N SER A 201 -3.51 0.60 -13.73
CA SER A 201 -4.92 0.37 -13.41
C SER A 201 -5.76 1.62 -13.59
N ALA A 202 -6.99 1.43 -14.12
CA ALA A 202 -8.01 2.47 -14.17
C ALA A 202 -8.53 2.84 -12.77
N PHE A 203 -8.29 2.00 -11.75
CA PHE A 203 -8.79 2.18 -10.40
C PHE A 203 -7.89 3.04 -9.50
N TYR A 204 -6.83 3.69 -10.02
CA TYR A 204 -5.98 4.62 -9.25
C TYR A 204 -6.49 6.06 -9.21
N GLY A 205 -7.63 6.36 -9.84
CA GLY A 205 -8.16 7.74 -9.88
C GLY A 205 -8.23 8.42 -8.51
N PRO A 206 -8.90 7.82 -7.51
CA PRO A 206 -9.01 8.44 -6.18
C PRO A 206 -7.67 8.63 -5.46
N PHE A 207 -6.69 7.76 -5.68
CA PHE A 207 -5.35 7.94 -5.12
C PHE A 207 -4.64 9.19 -5.69
N ARG A 208 -4.84 9.49 -6.98
CA ARG A 208 -4.27 10.71 -7.59
C ARG A 208 -4.79 11.98 -6.91
N GLU A 209 -6.07 12.01 -6.52
CA GLU A 209 -6.63 13.09 -5.72
C GLU A 209 -5.99 13.10 -4.32
N ALA A 210 -5.86 11.94 -3.69
CA ALA A 210 -5.34 11.80 -2.33
C ALA A 210 -3.93 12.37 -2.16
N VAL A 211 -3.06 12.23 -3.17
CA VAL A 211 -1.67 12.72 -3.16
C VAL A 211 -1.47 14.02 -3.95
N GLY A 212 -2.54 14.63 -4.46
CA GLY A 212 -2.43 15.85 -5.27
C GLY A 212 -1.51 15.66 -6.48
N SER A 213 -1.70 14.53 -7.21
CA SER A 213 -0.84 14.16 -8.34
C SER A 213 -1.00 15.13 -9.50
N SER A 214 0.13 15.59 -10.06
CA SER A 214 0.22 16.39 -11.27
C SER A 214 0.36 15.57 -12.56
N LEU A 215 0.19 14.23 -12.48
CA LEU A 215 0.42 13.33 -13.60
C LEU A 215 -0.48 13.63 -14.80
N GLU A 216 0.14 13.94 -15.93
CA GLU A 216 -0.48 13.93 -17.25
C GLU A 216 -0.07 12.65 -18.00
N GLY A 217 -1.05 11.95 -18.61
CA GLY A 217 -0.81 10.69 -19.28
C GLY A 217 -0.98 9.46 -18.39
N ASP A 218 -0.11 8.46 -18.57
CA ASP A 218 -0.16 7.18 -17.86
C ASP A 218 1.23 6.68 -17.41
N ARG A 219 1.26 5.55 -16.71
CA ARG A 219 2.46 4.92 -16.16
C ARG A 219 2.76 3.55 -16.79
N ARG A 220 2.22 3.28 -17.99
CA ARG A 220 2.31 1.98 -18.65
C ARG A 220 3.72 1.60 -19.13
N THR A 221 4.66 2.56 -19.14
CA THR A 221 6.04 2.30 -19.49
C THR A 221 6.84 1.64 -18.38
N TYR A 222 6.29 1.59 -17.14
CA TYR A 222 6.95 0.97 -15.99
C TYR A 222 6.00 0.21 -15.05
N GLN A 223 4.69 0.44 -15.08
CA GLN A 223 3.72 -0.41 -14.40
C GLN A 223 3.27 -1.54 -15.33
N GLN A 224 3.02 -2.73 -14.79
CA GLN A 224 2.71 -3.93 -15.55
C GLN A 224 1.41 -3.80 -16.37
N ASP A 225 1.36 -4.45 -17.53
CA ASP A 225 0.15 -4.49 -18.35
C ASP A 225 -0.89 -5.43 -17.73
N PRO A 226 -2.15 -4.98 -17.52
CA PRO A 226 -3.23 -5.81 -16.98
C PRO A 226 -3.49 -7.11 -17.77
N ALA A 227 -3.07 -7.20 -19.03
CA ALA A 227 -3.21 -8.41 -19.84
C ALA A 227 -2.15 -9.48 -19.54
N ASN A 228 -1.09 -9.15 -18.77
CA ASN A 228 0.07 -9.99 -18.58
C ASN A 228 0.11 -10.61 -17.17
N ARG A 229 -0.05 -11.92 -17.10
CA ARG A 229 0.08 -12.69 -15.86
C ARG A 229 1.52 -13.14 -15.59
N ARG A 230 2.22 -13.63 -16.62
CA ARG A 230 3.57 -14.19 -16.46
C ARG A 230 4.62 -13.14 -16.10
N GLU A 231 4.40 -11.91 -16.52
CA GLU A 231 5.24 -10.76 -16.19
C GLU A 231 5.28 -10.52 -14.69
N ALA A 232 4.11 -10.51 -14.03
CA ALA A 232 4.02 -10.36 -12.58
C ALA A 232 4.82 -11.41 -11.81
N LEU A 233 4.78 -12.66 -12.25
CA LEU A 233 5.52 -13.74 -11.59
C LEU A 233 7.03 -13.57 -11.78
N ARG A 234 7.46 -13.08 -12.94
CA ARG A 234 8.86 -12.76 -13.19
C ARG A 234 9.36 -11.59 -12.34
N GLU A 235 8.57 -10.52 -12.23
CA GLU A 235 8.92 -9.38 -11.38
C GLU A 235 9.02 -9.78 -9.90
N VAL A 236 8.09 -10.58 -9.41
CA VAL A 236 8.16 -11.12 -8.04
C VAL A 236 9.44 -11.96 -7.84
N ASP A 237 9.78 -12.84 -8.79
CA ASP A 237 11.00 -13.65 -8.71
C ASP A 237 12.27 -12.76 -8.72
N LEU A 238 12.27 -11.64 -9.46
CA LEU A 238 13.37 -10.67 -9.49
C LEU A 238 13.48 -9.90 -8.16
N ASP A 239 12.39 -9.32 -7.67
CA ASP A 239 12.40 -8.58 -6.40
C ASP A 239 12.82 -9.46 -5.22
N LEU A 240 12.41 -10.73 -5.19
CA LEU A 240 12.88 -11.70 -4.19
C LEU A 240 14.39 -11.96 -4.31
N ALA A 241 14.90 -12.11 -5.53
CA ALA A 241 16.34 -12.29 -5.77
C ALA A 241 17.16 -11.03 -5.43
N GLU A 242 16.56 -9.86 -5.50
CA GLU A 242 17.12 -8.56 -5.14
C GLU A 242 17.07 -8.26 -3.63
N GLY A 243 16.40 -9.10 -2.84
CA GLY A 243 16.39 -9.01 -1.38
C GLY A 243 15.12 -8.40 -0.78
N ALA A 244 13.97 -8.51 -1.45
CA ALA A 244 12.70 -8.16 -0.85
C ALA A 244 12.38 -9.08 0.35
N ASP A 245 12.00 -8.50 1.49
CA ASP A 245 11.58 -9.25 2.69
C ASP A 245 10.10 -9.64 2.63
N LEU A 246 9.29 -8.86 1.92
CA LEU A 246 7.89 -9.10 1.62
C LEU A 246 7.60 -8.66 0.19
N VAL A 247 6.62 -9.31 -0.45
CA VAL A 247 6.17 -8.94 -1.81
C VAL A 247 4.70 -8.58 -1.81
N MET A 248 4.27 -7.71 -2.73
CA MET A 248 2.91 -7.20 -2.80
C MET A 248 2.33 -7.31 -4.20
N VAL A 249 1.05 -7.69 -4.27
CA VAL A 249 0.21 -7.57 -5.47
C VAL A 249 -0.70 -6.34 -5.35
N LYS A 250 -0.70 -5.48 -6.37
CA LYS A 250 -1.48 -4.24 -6.44
C LYS A 250 -2.00 -4.00 -7.86
N PRO A 251 -3.30 -3.83 -8.08
CA PRO A 251 -4.44 -3.91 -7.14
C PRO A 251 -4.73 -5.32 -6.61
N ALA A 252 -5.67 -5.43 -5.63
CA ALA A 252 -6.00 -6.71 -5.02
C ALA A 252 -7.20 -7.41 -5.69
N MET A 253 -8.38 -6.78 -5.68
CA MET A 253 -9.66 -7.47 -5.98
C MET A 253 -9.76 -8.00 -7.41
N SER A 254 -9.21 -7.26 -8.38
CA SER A 254 -9.21 -7.67 -9.79
C SER A 254 -8.04 -8.58 -10.16
N TYR A 255 -7.16 -8.90 -9.24
CA TYR A 255 -5.91 -9.65 -9.43
C TYR A 255 -5.74 -10.78 -8.43
N LEU A 256 -6.86 -11.37 -7.94
CA LEU A 256 -6.84 -12.49 -7.00
C LEU A 256 -6.20 -13.76 -7.59
N ASP A 257 -6.23 -13.92 -8.90
CA ASP A 257 -5.54 -14.97 -9.65
C ASP A 257 -4.02 -14.80 -9.54
N ILE A 258 -3.52 -13.59 -9.75
CA ILE A 258 -2.11 -13.25 -9.60
C ILE A 258 -1.68 -13.44 -8.14
N LEU A 259 -2.47 -12.91 -7.20
CA LEU A 259 -2.22 -13.04 -5.77
C LEU A 259 -2.10 -14.51 -5.35
N ARG A 260 -3.01 -15.38 -5.85
CA ARG A 260 -2.96 -16.81 -5.55
C ARG A 260 -1.68 -17.46 -6.06
N GLU A 261 -1.26 -17.16 -7.29
CA GLU A 261 -0.04 -17.72 -7.85
C GLU A 261 1.23 -17.21 -7.16
N VAL A 262 1.26 -15.93 -6.79
CA VAL A 262 2.37 -15.37 -6.00
C VAL A 262 2.44 -16.05 -4.63
N ALA A 263 1.31 -16.20 -3.94
CA ALA A 263 1.27 -16.85 -2.63
C ALA A 263 1.66 -18.34 -2.68
N ASP A 264 1.36 -19.04 -3.78
CA ASP A 264 1.76 -20.46 -3.94
C ASP A 264 3.26 -20.64 -4.19
N ARG A 265 3.99 -19.58 -4.56
CA ARG A 265 5.41 -19.61 -4.95
C ARG A 265 6.33 -18.90 -3.96
N SER A 266 5.81 -17.95 -3.20
CA SER A 266 6.61 -17.09 -2.33
C SER A 266 7.06 -17.80 -1.07
N ASP A 267 8.32 -17.66 -0.73
CA ASP A 267 8.92 -18.10 0.54
C ASP A 267 8.80 -17.00 1.63
N VAL A 268 8.39 -15.79 1.23
CA VAL A 268 8.21 -14.63 2.13
C VAL A 268 6.74 -14.25 2.23
N PRO A 269 6.34 -13.48 3.26
CA PRO A 269 4.95 -13.04 3.39
C PRO A 269 4.48 -12.24 2.17
N VAL A 270 3.23 -12.49 1.75
CA VAL A 270 2.61 -11.85 0.59
C VAL A 270 1.58 -10.83 1.06
N ALA A 271 1.74 -9.60 0.61
CA ALA A 271 0.76 -8.54 0.81
C ALA A 271 -0.12 -8.34 -0.43
N ALA A 272 -1.29 -7.76 -0.21
CA ALA A 272 -2.15 -7.28 -1.28
C ALA A 272 -2.71 -5.90 -0.93
N TYR A 273 -2.81 -5.01 -1.93
CA TYR A 273 -3.33 -3.67 -1.71
C TYR A 273 -4.74 -3.54 -2.29
N GLN A 274 -5.73 -3.48 -1.41
CA GLN A 274 -7.08 -3.06 -1.78
C GLN A 274 -7.07 -1.54 -1.98
N ILE A 275 -7.03 -1.13 -3.24
CA ILE A 275 -6.72 0.24 -3.65
C ILE A 275 -7.89 1.20 -3.57
N SER A 276 -7.59 2.48 -3.77
CA SER A 276 -8.54 3.60 -3.68
C SER A 276 -9.79 3.44 -4.54
N GLY A 277 -9.66 2.98 -5.79
CA GLY A 277 -10.81 2.73 -6.66
C GLY A 277 -11.66 1.55 -6.21
N GLU A 278 -11.06 0.50 -5.65
CA GLU A 278 -11.77 -0.63 -5.08
C GLU A 278 -12.57 -0.20 -3.83
N TYR A 279 -11.97 0.64 -2.98
CA TYR A 279 -12.64 1.31 -1.87
C TYR A 279 -13.84 2.15 -2.35
N SER A 280 -13.60 3.03 -3.32
CA SER A 280 -14.62 3.97 -3.82
C SER A 280 -15.78 3.25 -4.52
N MET A 281 -15.53 2.16 -5.25
CA MET A 281 -16.58 1.35 -5.89
C MET A 281 -17.55 0.74 -4.87
N ILE A 282 -17.04 0.12 -3.81
CA ILE A 282 -17.87 -0.48 -2.76
C ILE A 282 -18.63 0.63 -2.00
N THR A 283 -17.93 1.71 -1.65
CA THR A 283 -18.52 2.86 -0.95
C THR A 283 -19.66 3.47 -1.77
N ALA A 284 -19.45 3.73 -3.07
CA ALA A 284 -20.48 4.30 -3.94
C ALA A 284 -21.70 3.37 -4.11
N ALA A 285 -21.47 2.07 -4.30
CA ALA A 285 -22.56 1.10 -4.40
C ALA A 285 -23.38 1.00 -3.11
N ALA A 286 -22.72 1.06 -1.96
CA ALA A 286 -23.36 1.06 -0.65
C ALA A 286 -24.16 2.35 -0.39
N GLN A 287 -23.61 3.53 -0.73
CA GLN A 287 -24.31 4.81 -0.61
C GLN A 287 -25.59 4.86 -1.45
N ASN A 288 -25.64 4.17 -2.58
CA ASN A 288 -26.83 4.03 -3.39
C ASN A 288 -27.79 2.94 -2.89
N GLY A 289 -27.48 2.24 -1.81
CA GLY A 289 -28.31 1.19 -1.24
C GLY A 289 -28.36 -0.12 -2.07
N TRP A 290 -27.42 -0.31 -2.98
CA TRP A 290 -27.39 -1.50 -3.86
C TRP A 290 -26.75 -2.70 -3.21
N ILE A 291 -25.88 -2.49 -2.22
CA ILE A 291 -25.19 -3.55 -1.47
C ILE A 291 -25.15 -3.19 0.02
N ASP A 292 -25.09 -4.20 0.88
CA ASP A 292 -24.77 -4.05 2.28
C ASP A 292 -23.26 -3.70 2.40
N ARG A 293 -22.97 -2.49 2.89
CA ARG A 293 -21.60 -1.97 2.99
C ARG A 293 -20.70 -2.86 3.83
N ASP A 294 -21.17 -3.18 5.03
CA ASP A 294 -20.36 -3.88 6.02
C ASP A 294 -20.06 -5.31 5.59
N ALA A 295 -21.09 -5.98 5.07
CA ALA A 295 -20.93 -7.31 4.50
C ALA A 295 -19.98 -7.30 3.30
N ALA A 296 -20.10 -6.33 2.39
CA ALA A 296 -19.24 -6.22 1.20
C ALA A 296 -17.78 -5.93 1.55
N VAL A 297 -17.52 -5.06 2.54
CA VAL A 297 -16.17 -4.77 3.03
C VAL A 297 -15.53 -6.05 3.59
N LEU A 298 -16.19 -6.74 4.52
CA LEU A 298 -15.63 -7.95 5.12
C LEU A 298 -15.48 -9.09 4.10
N GLU A 299 -16.41 -9.25 3.17
CA GLU A 299 -16.31 -10.26 2.10
C GLU A 299 -15.16 -9.99 1.16
N SER A 300 -14.92 -8.71 0.80
CA SER A 300 -13.79 -8.33 -0.05
C SER A 300 -12.45 -8.61 0.62
N LEU A 301 -12.29 -8.24 1.89
CA LEU A 301 -11.07 -8.53 2.68
C LEU A 301 -10.86 -10.04 2.85
N MET A 302 -11.92 -10.78 3.15
CA MET A 302 -11.86 -12.24 3.24
C MET A 302 -11.47 -12.89 1.91
N SER A 303 -11.94 -12.33 0.78
CA SER A 303 -11.59 -12.82 -0.55
C SER A 303 -10.10 -12.66 -0.85
N ILE A 304 -9.52 -11.52 -0.47
CA ILE A 304 -8.09 -11.23 -0.59
C ILE A 304 -7.27 -12.19 0.30
N ARG A 305 -7.68 -12.37 1.56
CA ARG A 305 -7.05 -13.35 2.47
C ARG A 305 -7.12 -14.77 1.93
N ARG A 306 -8.28 -15.18 1.43
CA ARG A 306 -8.48 -16.52 0.85
C ARG A 306 -7.64 -16.75 -0.40
N ALA A 307 -7.37 -15.69 -1.17
CA ALA A 307 -6.45 -15.78 -2.30
C ALA A 307 -4.98 -15.92 -1.90
N GLY A 308 -4.64 -15.74 -0.60
CA GLY A 308 -3.34 -16.06 -0.06
C GLY A 308 -2.54 -14.86 0.49
N ALA A 309 -3.14 -13.66 0.55
CA ALA A 309 -2.46 -12.55 1.21
C ALA A 309 -2.27 -12.80 2.71
N ASP A 310 -1.07 -12.63 3.24
CA ASP A 310 -0.78 -12.60 4.67
C ASP A 310 -1.13 -11.24 5.26
N ILE A 311 -0.95 -10.19 4.47
CA ILE A 311 -1.13 -8.78 4.85
C ILE A 311 -2.04 -8.11 3.81
N VAL A 312 -2.99 -7.30 4.29
CA VAL A 312 -3.91 -6.55 3.41
C VAL A 312 -3.81 -5.06 3.73
N LEU A 313 -3.28 -4.28 2.79
CA LEU A 313 -3.37 -2.83 2.85
C LEU A 313 -4.77 -2.41 2.40
N THR A 314 -5.48 -1.67 3.24
CA THR A 314 -6.85 -1.23 2.94
C THR A 314 -7.21 0.03 3.73
N TYR A 315 -7.94 0.93 3.12
CA TYR A 315 -8.45 2.15 3.78
C TYR A 315 -9.52 1.84 4.84
N TRP A 316 -10.07 0.63 4.86
CA TRP A 316 -10.96 0.16 5.92
C TRP A 316 -10.24 -0.52 7.09
N ALA A 317 -8.91 -0.50 7.15
CA ALA A 317 -8.17 -1.32 8.11
C ALA A 317 -8.61 -1.07 9.55
N ALA A 318 -8.65 0.18 10.03
CA ALA A 318 -9.06 0.50 11.40
C ALA A 318 -10.54 0.16 11.67
N GLU A 319 -11.43 0.48 10.71
CA GLU A 319 -12.87 0.17 10.84
C GLU A 319 -13.11 -1.34 10.88
N ALA A 320 -12.47 -2.09 9.98
CA ALA A 320 -12.61 -3.54 9.92
C ALA A 320 -12.00 -4.20 11.18
N ALA A 321 -10.84 -3.72 11.65
CA ALA A 321 -10.21 -4.21 12.87
C ALA A 321 -11.15 -4.08 14.09
N GLY A 322 -11.78 -2.94 14.27
CA GLY A 322 -12.75 -2.71 15.37
C GLY A 322 -13.99 -3.61 15.30
N ARG A 323 -14.29 -4.24 14.17
CA ARG A 323 -15.41 -5.21 14.00
C ARG A 323 -14.97 -6.66 14.19
N LEU A 324 -13.68 -6.92 14.09
CA LEU A 324 -13.08 -8.25 14.23
C LEU A 324 -12.63 -8.54 15.67
N SER A 325 -12.53 -7.50 16.49
CA SER A 325 -12.11 -7.52 17.92
C SER A 325 -13.16 -8.09 18.87
#